data_445ce5e2e11bef23b56ecf8e993b4619
#
_entry.id   445ce5e2e11bef23b56ecf8e993b4619
#
_cell.length_a   1.000
_cell.length_b   1.000
_cell.length_c   1.000
_cell.angle_alpha   90.00
_cell.angle_beta   90.00
_cell.angle_gamma   90.00
#
_symmetry.space_group_name_H-M   'P 1'
#
loop_
_entity.id
_entity.type
_entity.pdbx_description
1 polymer ?
#
loop_
_entity_poly.entity_id
_entity_poly.type
_entity_poly.pdbx_seq_one_letter_code
_entity_poly.pdbx_strand_id
1 'polypeptide(L)'
;GGLGFHYGAELLGATVIPSATGNTKRQIEMIRDFGVTVIHCTPSYAMHLTEVAEEAKLDLPSLRIGLFGAEPWSEGMRKALESRLGVTAFDSYGMSELFGPGVAFECPEHDGLHIWHDCYLVEIIDPVTGEQLADGERGEMVVTPLVKEAMPVLRYRTGDVTMKIEDGCLCGRGQKIARITGRSDDMLVIR
;
A
#
# COMPACT_ATOMS: atom_id res chain seq x y z
N GLY A 1 -2.95 -6.28 9.70
CA GLY A 1 -3.08 -6.56 8.27
C GLY A 1 -2.11 -7.60 7.70
N GLY A 2 -1.17 -8.14 8.48
CA GLY A 2 -0.11 -9.01 7.96
C GLY A 2 -0.57 -10.30 7.29
N LEU A 3 -1.67 -10.89 7.72
CA LEU A 3 -2.14 -12.18 7.20
C LEU A 3 -2.57 -12.11 5.73
N GLY A 4 -3.15 -11.02 5.26
CA GLY A 4 -3.57 -10.88 3.87
C GLY A 4 -2.41 -11.01 2.89
N PHE A 5 -1.32 -10.28 3.11
CA PHE A 5 -0.10 -10.41 2.30
C PHE A 5 0.57 -11.76 2.45
N HIS A 6 0.60 -12.31 3.68
CA HIS A 6 1.18 -13.62 3.95
C HIS A 6 0.51 -14.71 3.10
N TYR A 7 -0.79 -14.88 3.25
CA TYR A 7 -1.53 -15.92 2.50
C TYR A 7 -1.58 -15.65 1.00
N GLY A 8 -1.65 -14.38 0.60
CA GLY A 8 -1.57 -14.01 -0.82
C GLY A 8 -0.23 -14.41 -1.45
N ALA A 9 0.88 -14.18 -0.74
CA ALA A 9 2.20 -14.58 -1.21
C ALA A 9 2.36 -16.11 -1.26
N GLU A 10 1.88 -16.84 -0.24
CA GLU A 10 1.87 -18.31 -0.25
C GLU A 10 1.03 -18.87 -1.40
N LEU A 11 -0.13 -18.28 -1.68
CA LEU A 11 -0.99 -18.67 -2.81
C LEU A 11 -0.32 -18.48 -4.17
N LEU A 12 0.58 -17.49 -4.28
CA LEU A 12 1.43 -17.29 -5.46
C LEU A 12 2.63 -18.26 -5.52
N GLY A 13 2.81 -19.10 -4.50
CA GLY A 13 3.93 -20.03 -4.41
C GLY A 13 5.22 -19.41 -3.84
N ALA A 14 5.14 -18.23 -3.25
CA ALA A 14 6.28 -17.61 -2.60
C ALA A 14 6.52 -18.16 -1.20
N THR A 15 7.78 -18.21 -0.76
CA THR A 15 8.12 -18.48 0.64
C THR A 15 8.00 -17.19 1.44
N VAL A 16 7.19 -17.21 2.50
CA VAL A 16 7.00 -16.06 3.38
C VAL A 16 7.85 -16.18 4.62
N ILE A 17 8.59 -15.13 4.94
CA ILE A 17 9.40 -15.03 6.16
C ILE A 17 8.74 -13.98 7.08
N PRO A 18 7.97 -14.40 8.10
CA PRO A 18 7.28 -13.50 9.01
C PRO A 18 8.24 -12.92 10.03
N SER A 19 8.85 -11.78 9.73
CA SER A 19 9.86 -11.17 10.60
C SER A 19 9.29 -10.33 11.74
N ALA A 20 8.01 -9.95 11.68
CA ALA A 20 7.34 -9.04 12.60
C ALA A 20 8.02 -7.66 12.74
N THR A 21 7.65 -6.86 13.74
CA THR A 21 8.24 -5.56 14.02
C THR A 21 9.43 -5.65 14.98
N GLY A 22 10.28 -4.64 14.97
CA GLY A 22 11.48 -4.56 15.84
C GLY A 22 12.70 -5.30 15.28
N ASN A 23 13.82 -5.14 15.94
CA ASN A 23 15.11 -5.76 15.61
C ASN A 23 15.51 -5.68 14.12
N THR A 24 15.71 -4.47 13.62
CA THR A 24 16.06 -4.20 12.21
C THR A 24 17.33 -4.95 11.77
N LYS A 25 18.32 -5.12 12.64
CA LYS A 25 19.54 -5.89 12.34
C LYS A 25 19.22 -7.33 11.98
N ARG A 26 18.38 -8.00 12.79
CA ARG A 26 17.92 -9.37 12.50
C ARG A 26 17.17 -9.45 11.17
N GLN A 27 16.35 -8.45 10.83
CA GLN A 27 15.64 -8.43 9.56
C GLN A 27 16.61 -8.30 8.38
N ILE A 28 17.65 -7.48 8.49
CA ILE A 28 18.71 -7.37 7.49
C ILE A 28 19.44 -8.71 7.31
N GLU A 29 19.78 -9.38 8.41
CA GLU A 29 20.37 -10.73 8.38
C GLU A 29 19.45 -11.72 7.65
N MET A 30 18.16 -11.74 7.98
CA MET A 30 17.19 -12.61 7.32
C MET A 30 17.07 -12.31 5.80
N ILE A 31 17.08 -11.05 5.40
CA ILE A 31 17.06 -10.68 3.97
C ILE A 31 18.27 -11.28 3.25
N ARG A 32 19.45 -11.22 3.85
CA ARG A 32 20.70 -11.73 3.27
C ARG A 32 20.75 -13.24 3.27
N ASP A 33 20.48 -13.87 4.41
CA ASP A 33 20.61 -15.32 4.60
C ASP A 33 19.63 -16.11 3.74
N PHE A 34 18.41 -15.60 3.57
CA PHE A 34 17.38 -16.24 2.76
C PHE A 34 17.29 -15.70 1.32
N GLY A 35 18.10 -14.71 0.95
CA GLY A 35 18.06 -14.12 -0.37
C GLY A 35 16.68 -13.51 -0.71
N VAL A 36 16.09 -12.79 0.24
CA VAL A 36 14.74 -12.22 0.10
C VAL A 36 14.67 -11.29 -1.10
N THR A 37 13.66 -11.48 -1.94
CA THR A 37 13.48 -10.70 -3.17
C THR A 37 12.41 -9.61 -3.06
N VAL A 38 11.47 -9.75 -2.12
CA VAL A 38 10.35 -8.82 -1.92
C VAL A 38 10.29 -8.40 -0.46
N ILE A 39 10.17 -7.11 -0.19
CA ILE A 39 9.93 -6.58 1.15
C ILE A 39 8.56 -5.91 1.19
N HIS A 40 7.79 -6.14 2.29
CA HIS A 40 6.55 -5.46 2.56
C HIS A 40 6.59 -4.79 3.94
N CYS A 41 6.54 -3.47 3.97
CA CYS A 41 6.56 -2.68 5.20
C CYS A 41 6.04 -1.26 4.95
N THR A 42 6.07 -0.40 5.98
CA THR A 42 5.84 1.04 5.75
C THR A 42 7.05 1.69 5.07
N PRO A 43 6.86 2.71 4.24
CA PRO A 43 7.97 3.39 3.57
C PRO A 43 8.96 4.03 4.56
N SER A 44 8.49 4.57 5.67
CA SER A 44 9.39 5.09 6.72
C SER A 44 10.25 4.00 7.36
N TYR A 45 9.69 2.79 7.55
CA TYR A 45 10.50 1.67 8.05
C TYR A 45 11.52 1.18 7.02
N ALA A 46 11.16 1.16 5.75
CA ALA A 46 12.10 0.82 4.68
C ALA A 46 13.29 1.81 4.65
N MET A 47 13.04 3.11 4.82
CA MET A 47 14.09 4.12 4.96
C MET A 47 15.00 3.84 6.15
N HIS A 48 14.42 3.56 7.33
CA HIS A 48 15.19 3.21 8.52
C HIS A 48 16.02 1.93 8.33
N LEU A 49 15.45 0.89 7.71
CA LEU A 49 16.17 -0.34 7.39
C LEU A 49 17.36 -0.07 6.47
N THR A 50 17.17 0.80 5.48
CA THR A 50 18.23 1.23 4.57
C THR A 50 19.37 1.92 5.32
N GLU A 51 19.04 2.87 6.20
CA GLU A 51 20.04 3.57 7.03
C GLU A 51 20.88 2.61 7.88
N VAL A 52 20.21 1.67 8.56
CA VAL A 52 20.89 0.66 9.38
C VAL A 52 21.79 -0.26 8.53
N ALA A 53 21.34 -0.63 7.34
CA ALA A 53 22.15 -1.46 6.43
C ALA A 53 23.40 -0.70 5.95
N GLU A 54 23.25 0.57 5.55
CA GLU A 54 24.37 1.43 5.12
C GLU A 54 25.38 1.68 6.23
N GLU A 55 24.92 2.00 7.44
CA GLU A 55 25.80 2.15 8.63
C GLU A 55 26.60 0.87 8.92
N ALA A 56 25.96 -0.27 8.75
CA ALA A 56 26.60 -1.57 8.92
C ALA A 56 27.45 -2.00 7.70
N LYS A 57 27.46 -1.23 6.61
CA LYS A 57 28.08 -1.53 5.31
C LYS A 57 27.62 -2.88 4.74
N LEU A 58 26.33 -3.14 4.82
CA LEU A 58 25.68 -4.36 4.36
C LEU A 58 24.83 -4.06 3.12
N ASP A 59 25.17 -4.72 2.02
CA ASP A 59 24.37 -4.67 0.80
C ASP A 59 23.25 -5.71 0.84
N LEU A 60 22.12 -5.38 0.19
CA LEU A 60 20.93 -6.22 0.09
C LEU A 60 20.61 -6.55 -1.40
N PRO A 61 21.55 -7.18 -2.14
CA PRO A 61 21.47 -7.32 -3.60
C PRO A 61 20.37 -8.28 -4.08
N SER A 62 19.76 -9.03 -3.18
CA SER A 62 18.64 -9.93 -3.51
C SER A 62 17.30 -9.20 -3.63
N LEU A 63 17.14 -8.06 -2.97
CA LEU A 63 15.90 -7.28 -3.02
C LEU A 63 15.66 -6.77 -4.43
N ARG A 64 14.41 -6.85 -4.90
CA ARG A 64 13.95 -6.39 -6.21
C ARG A 64 12.67 -5.58 -6.16
N ILE A 65 11.78 -5.92 -5.22
CA ILE A 65 10.45 -5.31 -5.12
C ILE A 65 10.22 -4.83 -3.69
N GLY A 66 9.78 -3.59 -3.56
CA GLY A 66 9.26 -3.02 -2.33
C GLY A 66 7.75 -2.77 -2.45
N LEU A 67 6.96 -3.39 -1.59
CA LEU A 67 5.53 -3.12 -1.45
C LEU A 67 5.36 -2.26 -0.21
N PHE A 68 5.10 -0.96 -0.40
CA PHE A 68 5.06 0.01 0.68
C PHE A 68 3.65 0.56 0.88
N GLY A 69 3.26 0.83 2.11
CA GLY A 69 1.93 1.36 2.39
C GLY A 69 1.68 1.62 3.87
N ALA A 70 0.42 1.76 4.21
CA ALA A 70 -0.07 2.11 5.55
C ALA A 70 0.25 3.53 6.01
N GLU A 71 0.91 4.34 5.20
CA GLU A 71 1.16 5.76 5.42
C GLU A 71 1.33 6.49 4.08
N PRO A 72 0.99 7.78 4.01
CA PRO A 72 1.30 8.60 2.85
C PRO A 72 2.81 8.75 2.67
N TRP A 73 3.28 8.72 1.44
CA TRP A 73 4.68 8.92 1.10
C TRP A 73 4.85 9.63 -0.24
N SER A 74 5.95 10.33 -0.41
CA SER A 74 6.21 11.19 -1.56
C SER A 74 6.99 10.48 -2.67
N GLU A 75 6.94 11.04 -3.88
CA GLU A 75 7.80 10.60 -4.98
C GLU A 75 9.31 10.78 -4.67
N GLY A 76 9.66 11.76 -3.84
CA GLY A 76 11.03 11.91 -3.34
C GLY A 76 11.47 10.70 -2.51
N MET A 77 10.59 10.22 -1.62
CA MET A 77 10.84 9.01 -0.83
C MET A 77 10.89 7.75 -1.70
N ARG A 78 10.02 7.63 -2.73
CA ARG A 78 10.08 6.55 -3.72
C ARG A 78 11.47 6.47 -4.35
N LYS A 79 11.92 7.56 -4.94
CA LYS A 79 13.24 7.62 -5.61
C LYS A 79 14.39 7.30 -4.66
N ALA A 80 14.30 7.75 -3.41
CA ALA A 80 15.31 7.45 -2.40
C ALA A 80 15.34 5.94 -2.08
N LEU A 81 14.19 5.32 -1.85
CA LEU A 81 14.09 3.86 -1.58
C LEU A 81 14.59 3.05 -2.78
N GLU A 82 14.15 3.38 -3.98
CA GLU A 82 14.57 2.68 -5.21
C GLU A 82 16.09 2.78 -5.43
N SER A 83 16.64 3.98 -5.27
CA SER A 83 18.08 4.21 -5.44
C SER A 83 18.94 3.51 -4.39
N ARG A 84 18.49 3.47 -3.13
CA ARG A 84 19.29 2.97 -2.00
C ARG A 84 19.12 1.47 -1.77
N LEU A 85 17.91 0.92 -1.97
CA LEU A 85 17.64 -0.51 -1.81
C LEU A 85 17.74 -1.31 -3.11
N GLY A 86 17.79 -0.65 -4.27
CA GLY A 86 17.79 -1.32 -5.58
C GLY A 86 16.46 -2.01 -5.92
N VAL A 87 15.35 -1.54 -5.37
CA VAL A 87 14.02 -2.12 -5.57
C VAL A 87 13.20 -1.30 -6.55
N THR A 88 12.19 -1.92 -7.18
CA THR A 88 11.04 -1.19 -7.74
C THR A 88 10.00 -1.03 -6.63
N ALA A 89 9.61 0.20 -6.32
CA ALA A 89 8.74 0.52 -5.20
C ALA A 89 7.28 0.70 -5.65
N PHE A 90 6.36 -0.04 -5.05
CA PHE A 90 4.93 0.01 -5.32
C PHE A 90 4.17 0.48 -4.09
N ASP A 91 3.18 1.34 -4.31
CA ASP A 91 2.26 1.78 -3.27
C ASP A 91 1.13 0.75 -3.07
N SER A 92 0.77 0.52 -1.81
CA SER A 92 -0.31 -0.39 -1.41
C SER A 92 -1.18 0.28 -0.37
N TYR A 93 -2.44 0.45 -0.71
CA TYR A 93 -3.46 1.01 0.18
C TYR A 93 -4.32 -0.09 0.80
N GLY A 94 -4.67 0.09 2.05
CA GLY A 94 -5.62 -0.76 2.75
C GLY A 94 -5.84 -0.30 4.18
N MET A 95 -6.83 -0.91 4.83
CA MET A 95 -7.18 -0.65 6.22
C MET A 95 -7.78 -1.90 6.86
N SER A 96 -7.63 -2.02 8.18
CA SER A 96 -8.07 -3.20 8.92
C SER A 96 -9.57 -3.45 8.83
N GLU A 97 -10.36 -2.39 8.71
CA GLU A 97 -11.81 -2.42 8.54
C GLU A 97 -12.25 -3.08 7.23
N LEU A 98 -11.36 -3.10 6.23
CA LEU A 98 -11.62 -3.61 4.87
C LEU A 98 -10.81 -4.86 4.49
N PHE A 99 -10.45 -5.75 5.41
CA PHE A 99 -9.55 -6.91 5.30
C PHE A 99 -8.06 -6.62 5.53
N GLY A 100 -7.65 -5.39 5.75
CA GLY A 100 -6.25 -5.02 5.92
C GLY A 100 -5.62 -4.48 4.63
N PRO A 101 -4.32 -4.68 4.40
CA PRO A 101 -3.63 -4.16 3.23
C PRO A 101 -4.13 -4.84 1.94
N GLY A 102 -4.03 -4.14 0.81
CA GLY A 102 -4.37 -4.69 -0.49
C GLY A 102 -5.81 -4.39 -0.95
N VAL A 103 -6.43 -3.32 -0.47
CA VAL A 103 -7.68 -2.79 -1.03
C VAL A 103 -7.43 -2.19 -2.42
N ALA A 104 -6.33 -1.45 -2.55
CA ALA A 104 -5.85 -0.91 -3.81
C ALA A 104 -4.32 -0.90 -3.86
N PHE A 105 -3.73 -0.97 -5.06
CA PHE A 105 -2.28 -1.04 -5.24
C PHE A 105 -1.83 -0.56 -6.62
N GLU A 106 -0.60 -0.10 -6.68
CA GLU A 106 0.03 0.30 -7.93
C GLU A 106 0.34 -0.90 -8.84
N CYS A 107 0.37 -0.63 -10.13
CA CYS A 107 0.95 -1.49 -11.15
C CYS A 107 2.28 -0.89 -11.66
N PRO A 108 3.01 -1.57 -12.57
CA PRO A 108 4.28 -1.05 -13.10
C PRO A 108 4.20 0.30 -13.81
N GLU A 109 3.00 0.75 -14.20
CA GLU A 109 2.81 2.07 -14.83
C GLU A 109 2.86 3.23 -13.82
N HIS A 110 2.74 2.96 -12.52
CA HIS A 110 2.71 3.95 -11.43
C HIS A 110 1.69 5.09 -11.62
N ASP A 111 0.59 4.80 -12.31
CA ASP A 111 -0.48 5.74 -12.64
C ASP A 111 -1.73 5.47 -11.79
N GLY A 112 -1.63 5.76 -10.50
CA GLY A 112 -2.69 5.53 -9.53
C GLY A 112 -2.73 4.12 -8.94
N LEU A 113 -3.74 3.86 -8.11
CA LEU A 113 -3.93 2.62 -7.38
C LEU A 113 -5.14 1.86 -7.96
N HIS A 114 -4.93 0.65 -8.43
CA HIS A 114 -6.00 -0.23 -8.92
C HIS A 114 -6.77 -0.83 -7.75
N ILE A 115 -8.10 -0.77 -7.85
CA ILE A 115 -9.03 -1.34 -6.87
C ILE A 115 -9.42 -2.76 -7.32
N TRP A 116 -9.53 -3.67 -6.37
CA TRP A 116 -10.19 -4.97 -6.58
C TRP A 116 -11.71 -4.77 -6.64
N HIS A 117 -12.23 -4.40 -7.82
CA HIS A 117 -13.64 -4.03 -8.03
C HIS A 117 -14.63 -5.21 -7.88
N ASP A 118 -14.14 -6.43 -7.90
CA ASP A 118 -14.87 -7.66 -7.55
C ASP A 118 -15.03 -7.86 -6.04
N CYS A 119 -14.15 -7.23 -5.26
CA CYS A 119 -14.15 -7.30 -3.79
C CYS A 119 -14.68 -6.02 -3.12
N TYR A 120 -14.59 -4.89 -3.81
CA TYR A 120 -14.90 -3.58 -3.23
C TYR A 120 -15.66 -2.68 -4.20
N LEU A 121 -16.76 -2.11 -3.72
CA LEU A 121 -17.40 -0.95 -4.35
C LEU A 121 -16.80 0.32 -3.73
N VAL A 122 -16.21 1.18 -4.56
CA VAL A 122 -15.63 2.46 -4.14
C VAL A 122 -16.41 3.62 -4.71
N GLU A 123 -16.78 4.54 -3.84
CA GLU A 123 -17.43 5.82 -4.15
C GLU A 123 -16.52 6.95 -3.69
N ILE A 124 -16.54 8.08 -4.37
CA ILE A 124 -15.94 9.33 -3.90
C ILE A 124 -17.08 10.29 -3.59
N ILE A 125 -17.08 10.86 -2.39
CA ILE A 125 -18.14 11.75 -1.94
C ILE A 125 -17.59 13.10 -1.50
N ASP A 126 -18.44 14.12 -1.57
CA ASP A 126 -18.21 15.38 -0.86
C ASP A 126 -18.27 15.08 0.66
N PRO A 127 -17.24 15.40 1.44
CA PRO A 127 -17.21 15.06 2.87
C PRO A 127 -18.25 15.81 3.72
N VAL A 128 -18.78 16.95 3.21
CA VAL A 128 -19.76 17.79 3.91
C VAL A 128 -21.18 17.37 3.57
N THR A 129 -21.50 17.26 2.27
CA THR A 129 -22.86 16.94 1.81
C THR A 129 -23.15 15.45 1.79
N GLY A 130 -22.10 14.60 1.65
CA GLY A 130 -22.24 13.16 1.47
C GLY A 130 -22.70 12.75 0.07
N GLU A 131 -22.83 13.69 -0.86
CA GLU A 131 -23.21 13.43 -2.24
C GLU A 131 -22.05 12.80 -3.01
N GLN A 132 -22.36 11.89 -3.92
CA GLN A 132 -21.36 11.27 -4.77
C GLN A 132 -20.84 12.28 -5.79
N LEU A 133 -19.52 12.34 -5.92
CA LEU A 133 -18.80 13.18 -6.87
C LEU A 133 -18.60 12.45 -8.20
N ALA A 134 -18.44 13.23 -9.27
CA ALA A 134 -18.08 12.70 -10.58
C ALA A 134 -16.63 12.18 -10.59
N ASP A 135 -16.35 11.30 -11.54
CA ASP A 135 -14.96 10.83 -11.75
C ASP A 135 -14.07 12.03 -12.11
N GLY A 136 -12.84 12.02 -11.61
CA GLY A 136 -11.92 13.16 -11.69
C GLY A 136 -12.09 14.23 -10.59
N GLU A 137 -13.18 14.20 -9.84
CA GLU A 137 -13.37 15.10 -8.70
C GLU A 137 -12.76 14.49 -7.43
N ARG A 138 -12.14 15.35 -6.62
CA ARG A 138 -11.49 14.97 -5.38
C ARG A 138 -12.44 15.04 -4.19
N GLY A 139 -12.51 13.97 -3.42
CA GLY A 139 -13.37 13.87 -2.24
C GLY A 139 -12.95 12.78 -1.29
N GLU A 140 -13.79 12.49 -0.32
CA GLU A 140 -13.59 11.40 0.63
C GLU A 140 -13.95 10.06 -0.01
N MET A 141 -13.07 9.08 0.17
CA MET A 141 -13.33 7.71 -0.29
C MET A 141 -14.27 6.98 0.66
N VAL A 142 -15.28 6.38 0.07
CA VAL A 142 -16.24 5.50 0.74
C VAL A 142 -16.13 4.11 0.14
N VAL A 143 -16.05 3.08 0.97
CA VAL A 143 -15.85 1.71 0.51
C VAL A 143 -16.91 0.78 1.08
N THR A 144 -17.46 -0.07 0.23
CA THR A 144 -18.31 -1.20 0.62
C THR A 144 -17.64 -2.50 0.21
N PRO A 145 -17.18 -3.34 1.17
CA PRO A 145 -16.70 -4.69 0.87
C PRO A 145 -17.85 -5.58 0.37
N LEU A 146 -17.64 -6.24 -0.77
CA LEU A 146 -18.65 -7.12 -1.38
C LEU A 146 -18.57 -8.57 -0.91
N VAL A 147 -17.42 -8.98 -0.38
CA VAL A 147 -17.13 -10.39 -0.02
C VAL A 147 -16.88 -10.60 1.47
N LYS A 148 -17.06 -9.58 2.30
CA LYS A 148 -16.80 -9.64 3.74
C LYS A 148 -18.02 -10.08 4.50
N GLU A 149 -17.97 -11.28 5.11
CA GLU A 149 -19.07 -11.82 5.89
C GLU A 149 -19.10 -11.30 7.34
N ALA A 150 -17.95 -11.32 8.01
CA ALA A 150 -17.82 -10.80 9.36
C ALA A 150 -17.63 -9.28 9.35
N MET A 151 -18.45 -8.55 10.12
CA MET A 151 -18.46 -7.09 10.19
C MET A 151 -18.60 -6.45 8.79
N PRO A 152 -19.69 -6.73 8.07
CA PRO A 152 -19.90 -6.19 6.73
C PRO A 152 -20.24 -4.70 6.85
N VAL A 153 -19.25 -3.86 6.66
CA VAL A 153 -19.46 -2.40 6.66
C VAL A 153 -20.03 -1.97 5.32
N LEU A 154 -21.12 -1.21 5.37
CA LEU A 154 -21.76 -0.66 4.18
C LEU A 154 -21.45 0.83 4.10
N ARG A 155 -20.98 1.29 2.92
CA ARG A 155 -20.62 2.67 2.67
C ARG A 155 -19.72 3.24 3.78
N TYR A 156 -18.64 2.51 4.08
CA TYR A 156 -17.70 2.91 5.13
C TYR A 156 -16.93 4.15 4.69
N ARG A 157 -17.10 5.24 5.41
CA ARG A 157 -16.37 6.49 5.22
C ARG A 157 -14.96 6.32 5.76
N THR A 158 -13.96 6.32 4.87
CA THR A 158 -12.57 6.05 5.26
C THR A 158 -11.88 7.25 5.90
N GLY A 159 -12.38 8.45 5.65
CA GLY A 159 -11.68 9.70 5.95
C GLY A 159 -10.55 10.02 4.97
N ASP A 160 -10.18 9.11 4.08
CA ASP A 160 -9.08 9.31 3.14
C ASP A 160 -9.53 10.08 1.90
N VAL A 161 -8.69 11.03 1.45
CA VAL A 161 -8.99 11.91 0.31
C VAL A 161 -8.30 11.41 -0.94
N THR A 162 -9.10 11.16 -1.98
CA THR A 162 -8.63 10.72 -3.30
C THR A 162 -9.59 11.17 -4.39
N MET A 163 -9.46 10.62 -5.60
CA MET A 163 -10.41 10.75 -6.72
C MET A 163 -10.37 9.50 -7.57
N LYS A 164 -11.47 9.15 -8.24
CA LYS A 164 -11.44 8.14 -9.31
C LYS A 164 -10.73 8.70 -10.54
N ILE A 165 -10.02 7.83 -11.24
CA ILE A 165 -9.34 8.17 -12.50
C ILE A 165 -10.11 7.47 -13.62
N GLU A 166 -10.66 8.27 -14.55
CA GLU A 166 -11.47 7.78 -15.68
C GLU A 166 -10.64 7.02 -16.71
N ASP A 167 -9.40 7.48 -16.95
CA ASP A 167 -8.56 6.92 -18.01
C ASP A 167 -8.13 5.50 -17.70
N GLY A 168 -8.19 4.63 -18.72
CA GLY A 168 -7.67 3.28 -18.65
C GLY A 168 -6.18 3.27 -18.32
N CYS A 169 -5.71 2.15 -17.76
CA CYS A 169 -4.29 1.94 -17.52
C CYS A 169 -3.69 1.04 -18.62
N LEU A 170 -2.47 1.34 -19.06
CA LEU A 170 -1.73 0.53 -20.04
C LEU A 170 -1.52 -0.92 -19.58
N CYS A 171 -1.54 -1.16 -18.27
CA CYS A 171 -1.46 -2.51 -17.71
C CYS A 171 -2.71 -3.38 -17.97
N GLY A 172 -3.79 -2.81 -18.52
CA GLY A 172 -5.06 -3.48 -18.81
C GLY A 172 -5.98 -3.73 -17.61
N ARG A 173 -5.58 -3.34 -16.39
CA ARG A 173 -6.45 -3.42 -15.20
C ARG A 173 -7.49 -2.30 -15.23
N GLY A 174 -8.68 -2.61 -14.70
CA GLY A 174 -9.78 -1.65 -14.58
C GLY A 174 -9.58 -0.65 -13.43
N GLN A 175 -10.66 -0.11 -12.98
CA GLN A 175 -10.83 0.96 -11.98
C GLN A 175 -9.61 1.32 -11.14
N LYS A 176 -9.23 2.59 -11.18
CA LYS A 176 -8.14 3.12 -10.37
C LYS A 176 -8.54 4.42 -9.66
N ILE A 177 -7.86 4.68 -8.56
CA ILE A 177 -7.94 5.94 -7.81
C ILE A 177 -6.57 6.63 -7.82
N ALA A 178 -6.58 7.93 -7.63
CA ALA A 178 -5.34 8.66 -7.37
C ALA A 178 -4.75 8.21 -6.01
N ARG A 179 -3.47 8.44 -5.82
CA ARG A 179 -2.81 8.19 -4.53
C ARG A 179 -3.51 8.99 -3.43
N ILE A 180 -3.62 8.39 -2.25
CA ILE A 180 -4.18 9.08 -1.08
C ILE A 180 -3.30 10.27 -0.72
N THR A 181 -3.89 11.44 -0.63
CA THR A 181 -3.16 12.70 -0.41
C THR A 181 -3.32 13.29 0.98
N GLY A 182 -4.24 12.73 1.77
CA GLY A 182 -4.53 13.22 3.11
C GLY A 182 -5.84 12.63 3.63
N ARG A 183 -6.33 13.21 4.72
CA ARG A 183 -7.59 12.80 5.35
C ARG A 183 -8.55 13.99 5.46
N SER A 184 -9.84 13.71 5.37
CA SER A 184 -10.91 14.70 5.51
C SER A 184 -11.21 15.04 6.97
N ASP A 185 -10.77 14.20 7.91
CA ASP A 185 -11.04 14.31 9.36
C ASP A 185 -9.88 14.92 10.16
N ASP A 186 -8.89 15.52 9.49
CA ASP A 186 -7.70 16.13 10.09
C ASP A 186 -6.93 15.23 11.08
N MET A 187 -7.13 13.91 10.99
CA MET A 187 -6.48 12.96 11.89
C MET A 187 -4.97 12.95 11.63
N LEU A 188 -4.20 13.39 12.61
CA LEU A 188 -2.74 13.31 12.59
C LEU A 188 -2.30 11.91 13.02
N VAL A 189 -1.54 11.24 12.19
CA VAL A 189 -0.85 10.01 12.58
C VAL A 189 0.38 10.41 13.38
N ILE A 190 0.26 10.34 14.73
CA ILE A 190 1.40 10.54 15.64
C ILE A 190 2.12 9.20 15.77
N ARG A 191 3.42 9.21 15.54
CA ARG A 191 4.33 8.06 15.70
C ARG A 191 5.23 8.25 16.87
#